data_326b468289811953b290c542529269f9
#
_entry.id   326b468289811953b290c542529269f9
#
_cell.length_a   1.000
_cell.length_b   1.000
_cell.length_c   1.000
_cell.angle_alpha   90.00
_cell.angle_beta   90.00
_cell.angle_gamma   90.00
#
_symmetry.space_group_name_H-M   'P 1'
#
loop_
_entity.id
_entity.type
_entity.pdbx_description
1 polymer ?
#
loop_
_entity_poly.entity_id
_entity_poly.type
_entity_poly.pdbx_seq_one_letter_code
_entity_poly.pdbx_strand_id
1 'polypeptide(L)'
;MKGLFNWNAEKNQQLIKERGVSFEDVLFYIQQGKVLDDLSNPNKSKYPDQRILIVEIDSYAYLVPYVENDEEIFLKTIIPSRKATKQYIGEQL
;
A
#
# COMPACT_ATOMS: atom_id res chain seq x y z
N MET A 1 -10.08 5.90 -7.01
CA MET A 1 -10.27 4.45 -6.82
C MET A 1 -11.77 4.16 -6.70
N LYS A 2 -12.30 3.41 -7.65
CA LYS A 2 -13.75 3.14 -7.69
C LYS A 2 -14.11 1.68 -7.47
N GLY A 3 -13.16 0.77 -7.58
CA GLY A 3 -13.43 -0.65 -7.46
C GLY A 3 -13.46 -1.13 -6.02
N LEU A 4 -13.80 -2.40 -5.86
CA LEU A 4 -13.72 -3.07 -4.58
C LEU A 4 -12.27 -3.49 -4.31
N PHE A 5 -11.83 -3.30 -3.08
CA PHE A 5 -10.50 -3.73 -2.68
C PHE A 5 -10.47 -5.25 -2.52
N ASN A 6 -9.41 -5.86 -3.01
CA ASN A 6 -9.20 -7.30 -2.89
C ASN A 6 -7.70 -7.60 -2.73
N TRP A 7 -7.40 -8.80 -2.28
CA TRP A 7 -6.02 -9.26 -2.06
C TRP A 7 -6.00 -10.77 -1.93
N ASN A 8 -4.81 -11.33 -1.97
CA ASN A 8 -4.61 -12.76 -1.75
C ASN A 8 -4.63 -13.07 -0.26
N ALA A 9 -5.48 -14.00 0.16
CA ALA A 9 -5.67 -14.33 1.59
C ALA A 9 -4.41 -14.93 2.21
N GLU A 10 -3.69 -15.75 1.48
CA GLU A 10 -2.45 -16.35 1.97
C GLU A 10 -1.36 -15.30 2.16
N LYS A 11 -1.27 -14.37 1.21
CA LYS A 11 -0.33 -13.25 1.31
C LYS A 11 -0.65 -12.39 2.54
N ASN A 12 -1.93 -12.17 2.80
CA ASN A 12 -2.36 -11.41 3.97
C ASN A 12 -1.89 -12.07 5.26
N GLN A 13 -2.09 -13.37 5.39
CA GLN A 13 -1.64 -14.11 6.58
C GLN A 13 -0.13 -14.06 6.72
N GLN A 14 0.59 -14.16 5.63
CA GLN A 14 2.05 -14.06 5.63
C GLN A 14 2.52 -12.68 6.13
N LEU A 15 1.89 -11.61 5.67
CA LEU A 15 2.24 -10.25 6.08
C LEU A 15 1.96 -10.02 7.57
N ILE A 16 0.84 -10.52 8.08
CA ILE A 16 0.52 -10.44 9.50
C ILE A 16 1.62 -11.13 10.31
N LYS A 17 2.02 -12.32 9.88
CA LYS A 17 3.01 -13.11 10.60
C LYS A 17 4.41 -12.49 10.53
N GLU A 18 4.80 -11.98 9.37
CA GLU A 18 6.17 -11.48 9.15
C GLU A 18 6.34 -10.01 9.54
N ARG A 19 5.31 -9.19 9.38
CA ARG A 19 5.40 -7.74 9.55
C ARG A 19 4.39 -7.15 10.51
N GLY A 20 3.43 -7.95 10.98
CA GLY A 20 2.42 -7.46 11.89
C GLY A 20 1.45 -6.47 11.25
N VAL A 21 1.29 -6.48 9.94
CA VAL A 21 0.39 -5.58 9.22
C VAL A 21 -0.45 -6.40 8.24
N SER A 22 -1.73 -6.03 8.10
CA SER A 22 -2.67 -6.72 7.22
C SER A 22 -3.19 -5.80 6.15
N PHE A 23 -3.79 -6.37 5.08
CA PHE A 23 -4.50 -5.56 4.10
C PHE A 23 -5.74 -4.90 4.70
N GLU A 24 -6.35 -5.50 5.71
CA GLU A 24 -7.44 -4.86 6.45
C GLU A 24 -6.97 -3.58 7.13
N ASP A 25 -5.76 -3.61 7.70
CA ASP A 25 -5.15 -2.39 8.27
C ASP A 25 -4.99 -1.31 7.21
N VAL A 26 -4.51 -1.68 6.02
CA VAL A 26 -4.36 -0.74 4.91
C VAL A 26 -5.69 -0.09 4.58
N LEU A 27 -6.76 -0.89 4.44
CA LEU A 27 -8.10 -0.35 4.18
C LEU A 27 -8.55 0.61 5.24
N PHE A 28 -8.34 0.26 6.50
CA PHE A 28 -8.72 1.13 7.62
C PHE A 28 -8.05 2.50 7.49
N TYR A 29 -6.75 2.52 7.25
CA TYR A 29 -6.02 3.78 7.15
C TYR A 29 -6.35 4.56 5.87
N ILE A 30 -6.64 3.88 4.76
CA ILE A 30 -7.15 4.55 3.55
C ILE A 30 -8.45 5.28 3.88
N GLN A 31 -9.37 4.64 4.59
CA GLN A 31 -10.65 5.24 4.98
C GLN A 31 -10.48 6.40 5.95
N GLN A 32 -9.39 6.41 6.71
CA GLN A 32 -9.07 7.52 7.62
C GLN A 32 -8.38 8.69 6.91
N GLY A 33 -8.23 8.63 5.60
CA GLY A 33 -7.58 9.69 4.84
C GLY A 33 -6.06 9.68 4.94
N LYS A 34 -5.46 8.52 5.22
CA LYS A 34 -4.01 8.39 5.41
C LYS A 34 -3.26 7.96 4.16
N VAL A 35 -3.83 8.15 2.98
CA VAL A 35 -3.10 7.98 1.73
C VAL A 35 -2.22 9.21 1.53
N LEU A 36 -0.92 9.00 1.52
CA LEU A 36 0.05 10.08 1.38
C LEU A 36 0.35 10.38 -0.08
N ASP A 37 0.31 9.38 -0.94
CA ASP A 37 0.54 9.54 -2.37
C ASP A 37 0.04 8.31 -3.14
N ASP A 38 -0.06 8.45 -4.46
CA ASP A 38 -0.47 7.39 -5.38
C ASP A 38 0.35 7.55 -6.66
N LEU A 39 1.35 6.69 -6.82
CA LEU A 39 2.37 6.84 -7.86
C LEU A 39 2.32 5.68 -8.84
N SER A 40 2.73 5.94 -10.10
CA SER A 40 2.98 4.83 -11.02
C SER A 40 4.26 4.09 -10.59
N ASN A 41 4.31 2.78 -10.85
CA ASN A 41 5.50 2.00 -10.52
C ASN A 41 6.67 2.50 -11.39
N PRO A 42 7.84 2.84 -10.79
CA PRO A 42 8.98 3.32 -11.57
C PRO A 42 9.53 2.29 -12.54
N ASN A 43 9.35 1.00 -12.28
CA ASN A 43 9.78 -0.06 -13.21
C ASN A 43 8.63 -0.43 -14.15
N LYS A 44 8.37 0.44 -15.12
CA LYS A 44 7.25 0.27 -16.05
C LYS A 44 7.46 -0.86 -17.06
N SER A 45 8.70 -1.25 -17.33
CA SER A 45 8.94 -2.36 -18.26
C SER A 45 8.55 -3.71 -17.65
N LYS A 46 8.72 -3.86 -16.35
CA LYS A 46 8.34 -5.08 -15.64
C LYS A 46 6.91 -5.02 -15.09
N TYR A 47 6.46 -3.84 -14.68
CA TYR A 47 5.16 -3.63 -14.05
C TYR A 47 4.40 -2.49 -14.71
N PRO A 48 3.99 -2.63 -16.01
CA PRO A 48 3.43 -1.50 -16.76
C PRO A 48 2.12 -0.96 -16.18
N ASP A 49 1.31 -1.82 -15.57
CA ASP A 49 0.00 -1.43 -15.07
C ASP A 49 -0.06 -1.32 -13.55
N GLN A 50 1.08 -1.46 -12.88
CA GLN A 50 1.13 -1.42 -11.43
C GLN A 50 1.33 0.00 -10.93
N ARG A 51 0.54 0.37 -9.92
CA ARG A 51 0.69 1.63 -9.20
C ARG A 51 1.09 1.33 -7.76
N ILE A 52 1.47 2.37 -7.03
CA ILE A 52 1.89 2.23 -5.64
C ILE A 52 1.18 3.29 -4.82
N LEU A 53 0.37 2.84 -3.85
CA LEU A 53 -0.14 3.72 -2.80
C LEU A 53 0.92 3.86 -1.73
N ILE A 54 1.07 5.07 -1.19
CA ILE A 54 1.87 5.30 0.00
C ILE A 54 0.89 5.61 1.11
N VAL A 55 0.85 4.74 2.13
CA VAL A 55 -0.14 4.81 3.21
C VAL A 55 0.58 4.95 4.55
N GLU A 56 0.11 5.88 5.36
CA GLU A 56 0.63 6.06 6.72
C GLU A 56 -0.12 5.11 7.66
N ILE A 57 0.63 4.21 8.32
CA ILE A 57 0.12 3.27 9.31
C ILE A 57 0.98 3.41 10.56
N ASP A 58 0.37 3.80 11.68
CA ASP A 58 1.08 3.99 12.95
C ASP A 58 2.28 4.92 12.81
N SER A 59 2.10 6.04 12.10
CA SER A 59 3.11 7.07 11.88
C SER A 59 4.30 6.62 11.05
N TYR A 60 4.15 5.54 10.29
CA TYR A 60 5.17 5.03 9.38
C TYR A 60 4.59 4.86 7.98
N ALA A 61 5.39 5.12 6.94
CA ALA A 61 4.91 5.03 5.56
C ALA A 61 5.16 3.63 5.00
N TYR A 62 4.12 3.07 4.39
CA TYR A 62 4.17 1.76 3.74
C TYR A 62 3.85 1.92 2.26
N LEU A 63 4.58 1.19 1.43
CA LEU A 63 4.29 1.10 -0.01
C LEU A 63 3.34 -0.05 -0.23
N VAL A 64 2.24 0.21 -0.92
CA VAL A 64 1.22 -0.79 -1.23
C VAL A 64 1.03 -0.85 -2.73
N PRO A 65 1.80 -1.69 -3.43
CA PRO A 65 1.62 -1.88 -4.86
C PRO A 65 0.24 -2.49 -5.15
N TYR A 66 -0.39 -2.00 -6.22
CA TYR A 66 -1.71 -2.47 -6.59
C TYR A 66 -1.91 -2.40 -8.09
N VAL A 67 -2.88 -3.15 -8.58
CA VAL A 67 -3.38 -3.03 -9.96
C VAL A 67 -4.88 -2.78 -9.89
N GLU A 68 -5.39 -2.01 -10.84
CA GLU A 68 -6.78 -1.59 -10.83
C GLU A 68 -7.42 -1.85 -12.19
N ASN A 69 -8.65 -2.35 -12.19
CA ASN A 69 -9.51 -2.39 -13.36
C ASN A 69 -10.85 -1.76 -13.02
N ASP A 70 -11.85 -1.90 -13.88
CA ASP A 70 -13.14 -1.24 -13.68
C ASP A 70 -13.91 -1.75 -12.45
N GLU A 71 -13.57 -2.93 -11.97
CA GLU A 71 -14.32 -3.60 -10.90
C GLU A 71 -13.55 -3.78 -9.62
N GLU A 72 -12.21 -3.79 -9.68
CA GLU A 72 -11.39 -4.26 -8.58
C GLU A 72 -10.11 -3.43 -8.43
N ILE A 73 -9.72 -3.21 -7.19
CA ILE A 73 -8.42 -2.68 -6.82
C ILE A 73 -7.70 -3.81 -6.07
N PHE A 74 -6.74 -4.45 -6.73
CA PHE A 74 -6.07 -5.62 -6.16
C PHE A 74 -4.74 -5.19 -5.52
N LEU A 75 -4.69 -5.29 -4.18
CA LEU A 75 -3.50 -4.95 -3.41
C LEU A 75 -2.53 -6.12 -3.43
N LYS A 76 -1.28 -5.86 -3.82
CA LYS A 76 -0.29 -6.93 -4.06
C LYS A 76 0.50 -7.30 -2.82
N THR A 77 0.98 -6.30 -2.10
CA THR A 77 1.79 -6.53 -0.89
C THR A 77 1.84 -5.23 -0.08
N ILE A 78 2.54 -5.27 1.06
CA ILE A 78 2.70 -4.12 1.94
C ILE A 78 4.16 -4.07 2.35
N ILE A 79 4.86 -2.98 2.02
CA ILE A 79 6.31 -2.88 2.22
C ILE A 79 6.61 -1.64 3.05
N PRO A 80 7.21 -1.78 4.26
CA PRO A 80 7.60 -0.61 5.03
C PRO A 80 8.72 0.15 4.30
N SER A 81 8.68 1.47 4.33
CA SER A 81 9.64 2.30 3.62
C SER A 81 10.13 3.43 4.51
N ARG A 82 11.41 3.33 4.92
CA ARG A 82 12.06 4.41 5.67
C ARG A 82 12.17 5.67 4.82
N LYS A 83 12.51 5.51 3.55
CA LYS A 83 12.65 6.63 2.63
C LYS A 83 11.33 7.39 2.47
N ALA A 84 10.23 6.68 2.24
CA ALA A 84 8.93 7.31 2.13
C ALA A 84 8.49 7.94 3.45
N THR A 85 8.81 7.30 4.58
CA THR A 85 8.50 7.88 5.88
C THR A 85 9.17 9.22 6.06
N LYS A 86 10.46 9.33 5.73
CA LYS A 86 11.17 10.60 5.81
C LYS A 86 10.60 11.65 4.85
N GLN A 87 10.25 11.22 3.65
CA GLN A 87 9.78 12.12 2.60
C GLN A 87 8.39 12.67 2.89
N TYR A 88 7.47 11.85 3.38
CA TYR A 88 6.06 12.22 3.51
C TYR A 88 5.62 12.54 4.92
N ILE A 89 6.25 11.95 5.93
CA ILE A 89 5.86 12.15 7.33
C ILE A 89 6.85 13.09 8.02
N GLY A 90 8.13 13.02 7.67
CA GLY A 90 9.14 13.95 8.13
C GLY A 90 10.01 13.40 9.23
N GLU A 91 10.76 14.32 9.89
CA GLU A 91 11.84 13.97 10.79
C GLU A 91 11.44 13.77 12.24
N GLN A 92 10.18 13.71 12.52
CA GLN A 92 9.67 13.51 13.87
C GLN A 92 9.82 12.06 14.34
N LEU A 93 10.50 11.27 13.54
CA LEU A 93 10.63 9.83 13.75
C LEU A 93 11.97 9.47 14.37
#